data_847b3ffea1291fa09b1efb34cf81dabb
#
_entry.id   847b3ffea1291fa09b1efb34cf81dabb
#
_cell.length_a   1.000
_cell.length_b   1.000
_cell.length_c   1.000
_cell.angle_alpha   90.00
_cell.angle_beta   90.00
_cell.angle_gamma   90.00
#
_symmetry.space_group_name_H-M   'P 1'
#
loop_
_entity.id
_entity.type
_entity.pdbx_description
1 polymer ?
#
loop_
_entity_poly.entity_id
_entity_poly.type
_entity_poly.pdbx_seq_one_letter_code
_entity_poly.pdbx_strand_id
1 'polypeptide(L)'
;MKKQVKKQMKKQYMPAVIVCVLILVLALAGAGVHVIRKYLPTKDRMDLNEYYGQAAEGESVIVLGTEIMEQRALLSNEQTYLPLDLVNTRLNQRYYWDSANSQILYATPSELQTYPASANGDGDVWLKDGTVYLSLSFVQKFTDMDVYMGENPSRIIIQNQFDGVNTASVIKDTYVRYRGGIKSPVLTQAKKDDTLIYMKEYEEWVEVATMDGYIGFVKKSDISAAEVKNFERSFQAEEYQHLSMDVPVNLSWHQVTSQEANAYFADAVANVTGVNVISPTWFYLTDTAGTIADISSAEYVQQAHDKGMKVWGLIDNFTAEVSTTDTLSQLASRQNIIAQLMSAAERVGLDGINVDFETLSEDAGPHFLEFLRELSIECHKRNLVLSVDNPVPEDFTSHYDRGEQGEVVDYVIIMGYDEHYVGSAEAGSVASLPWVEKGVADTLTEVSAEKTILAIPFYTRLWKTTGGALTSEAIGMDQAQQVLTENAVETIWDGSVGQNTATFEKEGATFQIWMEDSKSVSYTHLTLPTICSV
;
A
#
# COMPACT_ATOMS: atom_id res chain seq x y z
N MET A 1 77.26 26.58 -65.37
CA MET A 1 76.05 25.91 -65.86
C MET A 1 75.28 25.20 -64.72
N LYS A 2 75.85 24.39 -63.88
CA LYS A 2 75.09 23.65 -62.81
C LYS A 2 74.34 24.49 -61.77
N LYS A 3 74.84 25.74 -61.43
CA LYS A 3 74.15 26.62 -60.46
C LYS A 3 72.91 27.35 -61.03
N GLN A 4 72.92 27.61 -62.36
CA GLN A 4 71.78 28.34 -63.03
C GLN A 4 70.64 27.31 -63.30
N VAL A 5 70.89 26.10 -63.65
CA VAL A 5 69.90 25.09 -63.86
C VAL A 5 69.21 24.73 -62.57
N LYS A 6 69.92 24.68 -61.43
CA LYS A 6 69.34 24.43 -60.11
C LYS A 6 68.42 25.59 -59.61
N LYS A 7 68.76 26.85 -60.09
CA LYS A 7 67.91 28.01 -59.71
C LYS A 7 66.64 28.11 -60.56
N GLN A 8 66.70 27.67 -61.83
CA GLN A 8 65.56 27.62 -62.73
C GLN A 8 64.60 26.43 -62.36
N MET A 9 65.12 25.27 -62.05
CA MET A 9 64.31 24.14 -61.54
C MET A 9 63.59 24.51 -60.22
N LYS A 10 64.27 25.22 -59.28
CA LYS A 10 63.62 25.67 -58.04
C LYS A 10 62.45 26.65 -58.30
N LYS A 11 62.59 27.52 -59.33
CA LYS A 11 61.51 28.47 -59.70
C LYS A 11 60.28 27.76 -60.33
N GLN A 12 60.53 26.66 -61.05
CA GLN A 12 59.52 25.93 -61.81
C GLN A 12 58.64 25.04 -60.89
N TYR A 13 59.23 24.48 -59.82
CA TYR A 13 58.53 23.62 -58.89
C TYR A 13 57.99 24.36 -57.64
N MET A 14 58.43 25.62 -57.43
CA MET A 14 57.99 26.38 -56.26
C MET A 14 56.48 26.60 -56.16
N PRO A 15 55.74 26.85 -57.27
CA PRO A 15 54.30 26.95 -57.21
C PRO A 15 53.63 25.61 -56.86
N ALA A 16 54.13 24.49 -57.39
CA ALA A 16 53.60 23.15 -57.11
C ALA A 16 53.84 22.76 -55.65
N VAL A 17 54.99 23.08 -55.09
CA VAL A 17 55.31 22.85 -53.68
C VAL A 17 54.40 23.69 -52.76
N ILE A 18 54.16 24.97 -53.12
CA ILE A 18 53.25 25.85 -52.39
C ILE A 18 51.82 25.29 -52.40
N VAL A 19 51.34 24.82 -53.55
CA VAL A 19 50.02 24.18 -53.68
C VAL A 19 49.91 22.93 -52.84
N CYS A 20 50.94 22.04 -52.90
CA CYS A 20 50.96 20.83 -52.06
C CYS A 20 50.98 21.13 -50.55
N VAL A 21 51.74 22.16 -50.13
CA VAL A 21 51.76 22.61 -48.73
C VAL A 21 50.40 23.19 -48.31
N LEU A 22 49.77 23.96 -49.19
CA LEU A 22 48.42 24.48 -48.93
C LEU A 22 47.39 23.39 -48.81
N ILE A 23 47.41 22.38 -49.69
CA ILE A 23 46.52 21.22 -49.60
C ILE A 23 46.79 20.44 -48.32
N LEU A 24 48.04 20.25 -47.93
CA LEU A 24 48.41 19.55 -46.69
C LEU A 24 47.89 20.34 -45.45
N VAL A 25 48.06 21.65 -45.43
CA VAL A 25 47.57 22.55 -44.36
C VAL A 25 46.03 22.49 -44.28
N LEU A 26 45.34 22.53 -45.43
CA LEU A 26 43.88 22.40 -45.48
C LEU A 26 43.41 21.00 -45.03
N ALA A 27 44.13 19.96 -45.42
CA ALA A 27 43.83 18.60 -44.97
C ALA A 27 44.04 18.42 -43.44
N LEU A 28 45.16 18.99 -42.92
CA LEU A 28 45.43 19.00 -41.48
C LEU A 28 44.45 19.86 -40.71
N ALA A 29 44.06 21.03 -41.25
CA ALA A 29 43.02 21.85 -40.67
C ALA A 29 41.66 21.16 -40.69
N GLY A 30 41.29 20.49 -41.79
CA GLY A 30 40.06 19.67 -41.89
C GLY A 30 40.08 18.50 -40.93
N ALA A 31 41.19 17.78 -40.83
CA ALA A 31 41.36 16.69 -39.85
C ALA A 31 41.29 17.23 -38.40
N GLY A 32 41.93 18.40 -38.13
CA GLY A 32 41.87 19.06 -36.83
C GLY A 32 40.44 19.47 -36.46
N VAL A 33 39.72 20.08 -37.41
CA VAL A 33 38.30 20.43 -37.21
C VAL A 33 37.43 19.21 -36.95
N HIS A 34 37.67 18.14 -37.69
CA HIS A 34 36.96 16.86 -37.51
C HIS A 34 37.20 16.27 -36.11
N VAL A 35 38.46 16.20 -35.66
CA VAL A 35 38.85 15.70 -34.34
C VAL A 35 38.27 16.60 -33.26
N ILE A 36 38.37 17.93 -33.38
CA ILE A 36 37.80 18.88 -32.44
C ILE A 36 36.27 18.72 -32.37
N ARG A 37 35.59 18.61 -33.51
CA ARG A 37 34.14 18.38 -33.52
C ARG A 37 33.75 17.06 -32.87
N LYS A 38 34.57 16.03 -32.96
CA LYS A 38 34.33 14.71 -32.33
C LYS A 38 34.36 14.82 -30.80
N TYR A 39 35.24 15.60 -30.22
CA TYR A 39 35.46 15.71 -28.77
C TYR A 39 34.82 16.92 -28.10
N LEU A 40 34.33 17.89 -28.86
CA LEU A 40 33.56 19.02 -28.29
C LEU A 40 32.14 18.57 -27.94
N PRO A 41 31.62 18.93 -26.73
CA PRO A 41 30.21 18.69 -26.37
C PRO A 41 29.26 19.42 -27.34
N THR A 42 28.17 18.79 -27.72
CA THR A 42 27.11 19.46 -28.47
C THR A 42 26.37 20.47 -27.56
N LYS A 43 25.87 21.53 -28.17
CA LYS A 43 24.95 22.51 -27.58
C LYS A 43 23.54 22.39 -28.18
N ASP A 44 23.31 21.39 -29.05
CA ASP A 44 22.00 21.15 -29.63
C ASP A 44 21.01 20.86 -28.51
N ARG A 45 19.85 21.48 -28.57
CA ARG A 45 18.79 21.28 -27.56
C ARG A 45 17.85 20.19 -28.00
N MET A 46 17.35 19.43 -27.03
CA MET A 46 16.26 18.49 -27.24
C MET A 46 14.98 19.26 -27.55
N ASP A 47 14.18 18.75 -28.47
CA ASP A 47 12.80 19.19 -28.64
C ASP A 47 11.99 18.73 -27.40
N LEU A 48 11.49 19.68 -26.63
CA LEU A 48 10.80 19.38 -25.38
C LEU A 48 9.42 18.77 -25.60
N ASN A 49 8.77 18.98 -26.76
CA ASN A 49 7.54 18.28 -27.12
C ASN A 49 7.81 16.79 -27.44
N GLU A 50 8.97 16.50 -28.04
CA GLU A 50 9.40 15.11 -28.23
C GLU A 50 9.79 14.46 -26.88
N TYR A 51 10.44 15.23 -26.01
CA TYR A 51 10.94 14.74 -24.72
C TYR A 51 9.81 14.45 -23.71
N TYR A 52 8.86 15.37 -23.52
CA TYR A 52 7.75 15.22 -22.57
C TYR A 52 6.51 14.54 -23.18
N GLY A 53 6.49 14.34 -24.49
CA GLY A 53 5.28 14.00 -25.23
C GLY A 53 4.40 15.23 -25.47
N GLN A 54 3.68 15.20 -26.60
CA GLN A 54 2.77 16.28 -26.99
C GLN A 54 1.57 16.33 -26.04
N ALA A 55 1.24 17.51 -25.52
CA ALA A 55 -0.01 17.81 -24.85
C ALA A 55 -0.97 18.51 -25.84
N ALA A 56 -2.25 18.15 -25.83
CA ALA A 56 -3.25 18.84 -26.62
C ALA A 56 -3.58 20.23 -26.03
N GLU A 57 -4.33 21.03 -26.77
CA GLU A 57 -4.83 22.29 -26.24
C GLU A 57 -5.73 22.05 -25.01
N GLY A 58 -5.46 22.74 -23.92
CA GLY A 58 -6.15 22.55 -22.64
C GLY A 58 -5.62 21.37 -21.81
N GLU A 59 -4.49 20.77 -22.23
CA GLU A 59 -3.79 19.75 -21.44
C GLU A 59 -2.44 20.23 -20.94
N SER A 60 -1.94 19.55 -19.92
CA SER A 60 -0.59 19.77 -19.38
C SER A 60 0.08 18.45 -19.06
N VAL A 61 1.37 18.36 -19.32
CA VAL A 61 2.20 17.21 -18.93
C VAL A 61 2.29 17.15 -17.41
N ILE A 62 2.29 15.96 -16.84
CA ILE A 62 2.53 15.74 -15.41
C ILE A 62 3.93 15.13 -15.25
N VAL A 63 4.76 15.76 -14.43
CA VAL A 63 6.03 15.21 -13.96
C VAL A 63 5.87 14.99 -12.46
N LEU A 64 5.90 13.74 -12.03
CA LEU A 64 5.76 13.36 -10.62
C LEU A 64 7.12 12.88 -10.08
N GLY A 65 7.73 13.67 -9.23
CA GLY A 65 9.06 13.39 -8.70
C GLY A 65 10.10 13.22 -9.82
N THR A 66 10.46 11.97 -10.07
CA THR A 66 11.47 11.57 -11.08
C THR A 66 10.86 10.86 -12.28
N GLU A 67 9.57 11.04 -12.57
CA GLU A 67 8.83 10.32 -13.61
C GLU A 67 7.97 11.27 -14.46
N ILE A 68 7.98 11.12 -15.78
CA ILE A 68 7.05 11.78 -16.69
C ILE A 68 5.85 10.87 -16.86
N MET A 69 4.67 11.31 -16.42
CA MET A 69 3.45 10.51 -16.44
C MET A 69 2.85 10.43 -17.84
N GLU A 70 2.22 9.30 -18.14
CA GLU A 70 1.45 9.12 -19.38
C GLU A 70 0.14 9.94 -19.34
N GLN A 71 -0.50 9.99 -18.15
CA GLN A 71 -1.69 10.79 -17.92
C GLN A 71 -1.39 12.28 -18.13
N ARG A 72 -2.42 13.02 -18.48
CA ARG A 72 -2.36 14.47 -18.65
C ARG A 72 -3.26 15.18 -17.65
N ALA A 73 -2.80 16.29 -17.14
CA ALA A 73 -3.66 17.20 -16.40
C ALA A 73 -4.50 18.02 -17.39
N LEU A 74 -5.68 18.41 -16.96
CA LEU A 74 -6.56 19.29 -17.73
C LEU A 74 -6.52 20.71 -17.19
N LEU A 75 -6.61 21.69 -18.08
CA LEU A 75 -6.67 23.10 -17.75
C LEU A 75 -8.06 23.63 -18.09
N SER A 76 -8.76 24.19 -17.12
CA SER A 76 -10.08 24.81 -17.31
C SER A 76 -10.28 25.94 -16.30
N ASN A 77 -10.83 27.07 -16.75
CA ASN A 77 -11.18 28.20 -15.88
C ASN A 77 -10.05 28.63 -14.92
N GLU A 78 -8.83 28.73 -15.43
CA GLU A 78 -7.61 29.06 -14.65
C GLU A 78 -7.25 28.00 -13.56
N GLN A 79 -7.92 26.86 -13.56
CA GLN A 79 -7.64 25.75 -12.68
C GLN A 79 -6.95 24.60 -13.44
N THR A 80 -6.21 23.83 -12.69
CA THR A 80 -5.55 22.61 -13.15
C THR A 80 -6.19 21.42 -12.47
N TYR A 81 -6.45 20.37 -13.24
CA TYR A 81 -7.13 19.17 -12.78
C TYR A 81 -6.28 17.94 -13.01
N LEU A 82 -6.12 17.12 -11.98
CA LEU A 82 -5.42 15.83 -12.04
C LEU A 82 -6.43 14.70 -12.17
N PRO A 83 -6.14 13.64 -12.97
CA PRO A 83 -6.98 12.45 -13.00
C PRO A 83 -7.07 11.79 -11.61
N LEU A 84 -8.27 11.42 -11.18
CA LEU A 84 -8.50 10.77 -9.88
C LEU A 84 -7.67 9.50 -9.73
N ASP A 85 -7.57 8.67 -10.78
CA ASP A 85 -6.77 7.46 -10.77
C ASP A 85 -5.29 7.74 -10.43
N LEU A 86 -4.69 8.76 -11.06
CA LEU A 86 -3.34 9.20 -10.72
C LEU A 86 -3.23 9.64 -9.26
N VAL A 87 -4.20 10.42 -8.78
CA VAL A 87 -4.20 10.91 -7.39
C VAL A 87 -4.26 9.73 -6.42
N ASN A 88 -5.19 8.81 -6.61
CA ASN A 88 -5.37 7.68 -5.71
C ASN A 88 -4.21 6.67 -5.74
N THR A 89 -3.60 6.46 -6.92
CA THR A 89 -2.51 5.47 -7.03
C THR A 89 -1.13 6.02 -6.66
N ARG A 90 -0.91 7.34 -6.73
CA ARG A 90 0.44 7.92 -6.62
C ARG A 90 0.60 9.04 -5.58
N LEU A 91 -0.50 9.60 -5.08
CA LEU A 91 -0.48 10.76 -4.20
C LEU A 91 -1.22 10.51 -2.88
N ASN A 92 -2.54 10.26 -2.95
CA ASN A 92 -3.38 10.09 -1.77
C ASN A 92 -4.62 9.27 -2.14
N GLN A 93 -4.74 8.06 -1.63
CA GLN A 93 -5.81 7.10 -1.96
C GLN A 93 -7.14 7.35 -1.25
N ARG A 94 -7.26 8.45 -0.50
CA ARG A 94 -8.46 8.71 0.34
C ARG A 94 -9.57 9.47 -0.38
N TYR A 95 -9.41 9.78 -1.67
CA TYR A 95 -10.45 10.40 -2.49
C TYR A 95 -11.37 9.32 -3.06
N TYR A 96 -12.44 9.00 -2.32
CA TYR A 96 -13.37 7.96 -2.73
C TYR A 96 -14.43 8.50 -3.71
N TRP A 97 -14.55 7.88 -4.89
CA TRP A 97 -15.56 8.24 -5.88
C TRP A 97 -16.88 7.53 -5.61
N ASP A 98 -17.88 8.26 -5.13
CA ASP A 98 -19.27 7.83 -5.03
C ASP A 98 -19.99 8.07 -6.38
N SER A 99 -19.96 7.05 -7.22
CA SER A 99 -20.50 7.13 -8.57
C SER A 99 -22.04 7.29 -8.59
N ALA A 100 -22.73 6.75 -7.59
CA ALA A 100 -24.18 6.83 -7.49
C ALA A 100 -24.68 8.27 -7.27
N ASN A 101 -23.92 9.06 -6.52
CA ASN A 101 -24.24 10.46 -6.22
C ASN A 101 -23.38 11.46 -7.00
N SER A 102 -22.47 10.97 -7.87
CA SER A 102 -21.55 11.79 -8.66
C SER A 102 -20.78 12.80 -7.78
N GLN A 103 -20.08 12.30 -6.78
CA GLN A 103 -19.32 13.11 -5.81
C GLN A 103 -18.07 12.40 -5.33
N ILE A 104 -17.11 13.17 -4.82
CA ILE A 104 -16.00 12.64 -4.01
C ILE A 104 -16.42 12.67 -2.54
N LEU A 105 -16.17 11.57 -1.86
CA LEU A 105 -16.17 11.48 -0.40
C LEU A 105 -14.73 11.56 0.08
N TYR A 106 -14.49 12.32 1.13
CA TYR A 106 -13.21 12.40 1.81
C TYR A 106 -13.44 12.33 3.31
N ALA A 107 -13.08 11.20 3.89
CA ALA A 107 -13.19 10.98 5.33
C ALA A 107 -11.98 11.59 6.04
N THR A 108 -12.21 12.63 6.84
CA THR A 108 -11.23 13.16 7.80
C THR A 108 -11.33 12.38 9.12
N PRO A 109 -10.41 12.54 10.06
CA PRO A 109 -10.53 11.88 11.38
C PRO A 109 -11.82 12.19 12.16
N SER A 110 -12.53 13.26 11.82
CA SER A 110 -13.69 13.74 12.57
C SER A 110 -15.00 13.80 11.79
N GLU A 111 -14.96 13.84 10.47
CA GLU A 111 -16.14 13.98 9.63
C GLU A 111 -15.95 13.44 8.21
N LEU A 112 -17.07 13.04 7.60
CA LEU A 112 -17.13 12.72 6.17
C LEU A 112 -17.46 13.98 5.38
N GLN A 113 -16.56 14.44 4.53
CA GLN A 113 -16.77 15.59 3.64
C GLN A 113 -17.19 15.12 2.25
N THR A 114 -18.09 15.87 1.62
CA THR A 114 -18.64 15.54 0.29
C THR A 114 -18.39 16.66 -0.70
N TYR A 115 -17.94 16.32 -1.90
CA TYR A 115 -17.58 17.27 -2.97
C TYR A 115 -18.28 16.87 -4.28
N PRO A 116 -19.42 17.54 -4.61
CA PRO A 116 -20.16 17.23 -5.83
C PRO A 116 -19.35 17.48 -7.10
N ALA A 117 -19.49 16.61 -8.08
CA ALA A 117 -18.83 16.79 -9.36
C ALA A 117 -19.55 17.81 -10.23
N SER A 118 -18.79 18.70 -10.87
CA SER A 118 -19.22 19.61 -11.91
C SER A 118 -19.00 18.99 -13.30
N ALA A 119 -19.86 19.29 -14.25
CA ALA A 119 -19.64 18.94 -15.66
C ALA A 119 -18.81 19.99 -16.41
N ASN A 120 -18.57 21.17 -15.83
CA ASN A 120 -18.01 22.33 -16.52
C ASN A 120 -16.54 22.62 -16.18
N GLY A 121 -15.94 21.88 -15.23
CA GLY A 121 -14.58 22.15 -14.75
C GLY A 121 -14.45 23.50 -14.04
N ASP A 122 -15.38 23.78 -13.14
CA ASP A 122 -15.49 25.04 -12.38
C ASP A 122 -15.57 24.81 -10.86
N GLY A 123 -15.33 23.57 -10.39
CA GLY A 123 -15.34 23.16 -8.98
C GLY A 123 -14.12 22.33 -8.61
N ASP A 124 -14.13 21.75 -7.43
CA ASP A 124 -13.06 20.87 -6.95
C ASP A 124 -13.02 19.53 -7.68
N VAL A 125 -14.19 19.05 -8.11
CA VAL A 125 -14.35 17.77 -8.82
C VAL A 125 -14.96 18.02 -10.18
N TRP A 126 -14.33 17.52 -11.23
CA TRP A 126 -14.79 17.62 -12.61
C TRP A 126 -15.01 16.23 -13.20
N LEU A 127 -16.26 15.92 -13.58
CA LEU A 127 -16.60 14.71 -14.34
C LEU A 127 -16.63 15.05 -15.83
N LYS A 128 -15.64 14.59 -16.58
CA LYS A 128 -15.49 14.84 -18.01
C LYS A 128 -15.36 13.51 -18.76
N ASP A 129 -16.24 13.29 -19.74
CA ASP A 129 -16.21 12.11 -20.61
C ASP A 129 -16.11 10.77 -19.84
N GLY A 130 -16.76 10.68 -18.67
CA GLY A 130 -16.73 9.51 -17.80
C GLY A 130 -15.49 9.39 -16.90
N THR A 131 -14.54 10.32 -17.01
CA THR A 131 -13.35 10.36 -16.17
C THR A 131 -13.48 11.45 -15.10
N VAL A 132 -13.11 11.11 -13.87
CA VAL A 132 -13.12 12.05 -12.75
C VAL A 132 -11.77 12.72 -12.61
N TYR A 133 -11.80 14.03 -12.46
CA TYR A 133 -10.63 14.87 -12.25
C TYR A 133 -10.80 15.69 -10.96
N LEU A 134 -9.72 15.89 -10.22
CA LEU A 134 -9.68 16.71 -9.02
C LEU A 134 -8.89 17.99 -9.26
N SER A 135 -9.39 19.13 -8.80
CA SER A 135 -8.63 20.36 -8.87
C SER A 135 -7.30 20.24 -8.08
N LEU A 136 -6.24 20.78 -8.62
CA LEU A 136 -4.92 20.74 -7.99
C LEU A 136 -4.95 21.33 -6.56
N SER A 137 -5.69 22.41 -6.37
CA SER A 137 -5.87 23.04 -5.05
C SER A 137 -6.61 22.13 -4.06
N PHE A 138 -7.56 21.35 -4.53
CA PHE A 138 -8.26 20.37 -3.70
C PHE A 138 -7.33 19.21 -3.31
N VAL A 139 -6.51 18.70 -4.25
CA VAL A 139 -5.52 17.67 -3.93
C VAL A 139 -4.49 18.19 -2.93
N GLN A 140 -3.98 19.41 -3.11
CA GLN A 140 -3.01 20.03 -2.19
C GLN A 140 -3.57 20.26 -0.78
N LYS A 141 -4.89 20.37 -0.63
CA LYS A 141 -5.51 20.56 0.69
C LYS A 141 -5.26 19.37 1.62
N PHE A 142 -5.20 18.15 1.07
CA PHE A 142 -5.12 16.91 1.84
C PHE A 142 -3.88 16.05 1.51
N THR A 143 -2.97 16.57 0.69
CA THR A 143 -1.82 15.80 0.22
C THR A 143 -0.55 16.63 0.37
N ASP A 144 0.47 16.05 1.00
CA ASP A 144 1.79 16.66 1.16
C ASP A 144 2.50 16.67 -0.20
N MET A 145 2.48 17.82 -0.87
CA MET A 145 3.13 17.99 -2.15
C MET A 145 3.47 19.44 -2.46
N ASP A 146 4.61 19.66 -3.10
CA ASP A 146 4.97 20.92 -3.74
C ASP A 146 4.68 20.87 -5.24
N VAL A 147 4.21 21.98 -5.80
CA VAL A 147 3.84 22.05 -7.20
C VAL A 147 4.50 23.24 -7.88
N TYR A 148 5.12 22.97 -9.02
CA TYR A 148 5.73 23.98 -9.89
C TYR A 148 5.11 23.90 -11.28
N MET A 149 4.96 25.07 -11.93
CA MET A 149 4.44 25.16 -13.29
C MET A 149 5.58 25.43 -14.27
N GLY A 150 5.64 24.65 -15.34
CA GLY A 150 6.58 24.85 -16.43
C GLY A 150 5.85 25.22 -17.72
N GLU A 151 6.54 25.96 -18.59
CA GLU A 151 6.03 26.35 -19.90
C GLU A 151 6.84 25.71 -21.02
N ASN A 152 6.23 25.63 -22.20
CA ASN A 152 6.86 25.19 -23.44
C ASN A 152 7.54 23.79 -23.38
N PRO A 153 6.79 22.68 -23.25
CA PRO A 153 5.34 22.58 -23.18
C PRO A 153 4.80 22.90 -21.78
N SER A 154 3.48 23.15 -21.70
CA SER A 154 2.79 23.27 -20.41
C SER A 154 3.00 22.01 -19.62
N ARG A 155 3.50 22.13 -18.40
CA ARG A 155 3.74 21.00 -17.51
C ARG A 155 3.58 21.36 -16.04
N ILE A 156 3.15 20.40 -15.28
CA ILE A 156 2.99 20.45 -13.83
C ILE A 156 4.04 19.51 -13.23
N ILE A 157 4.87 20.04 -12.38
CA ILE A 157 5.89 19.30 -11.67
C ILE A 157 5.43 19.15 -10.22
N ILE A 158 5.20 17.91 -9.79
CA ILE A 158 4.72 17.55 -8.45
C ILE A 158 5.86 16.86 -7.72
N GLN A 159 6.25 17.40 -6.57
CA GLN A 159 7.17 16.77 -5.63
C GLN A 159 6.36 16.32 -4.42
N ASN A 160 6.38 15.01 -4.13
CA ASN A 160 5.66 14.39 -3.03
C ASN A 160 6.56 13.52 -2.14
N GLN A 161 7.87 13.60 -2.34
CA GLN A 161 8.86 12.94 -1.50
C GLN A 161 9.80 14.00 -0.93
N PHE A 162 9.84 14.10 0.39
CA PHE A 162 10.58 15.16 1.10
C PHE A 162 11.63 14.59 2.07
N ASP A 163 11.44 13.39 2.59
CA ASP A 163 12.35 12.74 3.52
C ASP A 163 13.18 11.66 2.81
N GLY A 164 14.44 11.54 3.23
CA GLY A 164 15.34 10.51 2.72
C GLY A 164 15.71 10.67 1.24
N VAL A 165 15.59 11.88 0.66
CA VAL A 165 15.83 12.12 -0.77
C VAL A 165 17.31 12.13 -1.06
N ASN A 166 17.76 11.24 -1.96
CA ASN A 166 19.12 11.28 -2.47
C ASN A 166 19.33 12.50 -3.38
N THR A 167 20.26 13.36 -3.04
CA THR A 167 20.55 14.59 -3.78
C THR A 167 22.04 14.75 -4.08
N ALA A 168 22.36 15.59 -5.04
CA ALA A 168 23.72 16.09 -5.26
C ALA A 168 23.69 17.58 -5.58
N SER A 169 24.72 18.33 -5.16
CA SER A 169 24.88 19.74 -5.49
C SER A 169 25.72 19.89 -6.74
N VAL A 170 25.36 20.80 -7.63
CA VAL A 170 26.15 21.15 -8.81
C VAL A 170 27.37 21.97 -8.37
N ILE A 171 28.59 21.48 -8.65
CA ILE A 171 29.83 22.14 -8.22
C ILE A 171 30.36 23.18 -9.26
N LYS A 172 29.88 23.06 -10.50
CA LYS A 172 30.14 24.05 -11.59
C LYS A 172 29.02 23.95 -12.61
N ASP A 173 28.74 25.07 -13.29
CA ASP A 173 27.73 25.12 -14.35
C ASP A 173 27.89 23.96 -15.33
N THR A 174 26.82 23.23 -15.57
CA THR A 174 26.79 22.05 -16.41
C THR A 174 25.49 21.92 -17.20
N TYR A 175 25.45 21.00 -18.16
CA TYR A 175 24.24 20.70 -18.92
C TYR A 175 23.63 19.39 -18.46
N VAL A 176 22.34 19.41 -18.20
CA VAL A 176 21.52 18.21 -18.11
C VAL A 176 21.19 17.75 -19.52
N ARG A 177 21.56 16.53 -19.88
CA ARG A 177 21.44 15.97 -21.22
C ARG A 177 20.42 14.85 -21.25
N TYR A 178 19.82 14.64 -22.41
CA TYR A 178 18.83 13.58 -22.62
C TYR A 178 19.39 12.17 -22.35
N ARG A 179 20.65 11.91 -22.68
CA ARG A 179 21.35 10.66 -22.40
C ARG A 179 22.78 10.93 -21.92
N GLY A 180 23.39 9.96 -21.26
CA GLY A 180 24.78 10.02 -20.86
C GLY A 180 25.70 10.10 -22.08
N GLY A 181 26.28 11.28 -22.34
CA GLY A 181 27.21 11.50 -23.44
C GLY A 181 27.30 12.95 -23.89
N ILE A 182 28.52 13.39 -24.23
CA ILE A 182 28.79 14.77 -24.67
C ILE A 182 28.11 15.16 -25.99
N LYS A 183 27.64 14.18 -26.77
CA LYS A 183 26.91 14.38 -28.02
C LYS A 183 25.39 14.27 -27.89
N SER A 184 24.92 13.89 -26.71
CA SER A 184 23.49 13.89 -26.43
C SER A 184 22.93 15.30 -26.40
N PRO A 185 21.71 15.56 -26.92
CA PRO A 185 21.07 16.85 -26.84
C PRO A 185 20.93 17.35 -25.40
N VAL A 186 20.95 18.66 -25.26
CA VAL A 186 20.80 19.35 -23.97
C VAL A 186 19.32 19.52 -23.65
N LEU A 187 18.89 19.09 -22.46
CA LEU A 187 17.57 19.36 -21.91
C LEU A 187 17.54 20.76 -21.28
N THR A 188 18.39 20.96 -20.28
CA THR A 188 18.49 22.23 -19.54
C THR A 188 19.91 22.48 -19.08
N GLN A 189 20.16 23.61 -18.44
CA GLN A 189 21.43 23.98 -17.81
C GLN A 189 21.21 24.00 -16.29
N ALA A 190 22.01 23.25 -15.57
CA ALA A 190 22.13 23.36 -14.13
C ALA A 190 23.29 24.28 -13.75
N LYS A 191 23.04 25.18 -12.83
CA LYS A 191 24.02 26.17 -12.36
C LYS A 191 24.73 25.66 -11.12
N LYS A 192 25.88 26.23 -10.84
CA LYS A 192 26.58 25.98 -9.60
C LYS A 192 25.65 26.24 -8.40
N ASP A 193 25.72 25.35 -7.43
CA ASP A 193 24.94 25.32 -6.19
C ASP A 193 23.46 24.87 -6.36
N ASP A 194 22.99 24.57 -7.59
CA ASP A 194 21.69 23.92 -7.78
C ASP A 194 21.68 22.54 -7.13
N THR A 195 20.55 22.16 -6.55
CA THR A 195 20.30 20.81 -6.02
C THR A 195 19.63 19.95 -7.09
N LEU A 196 20.16 18.76 -7.30
CA LEU A 196 19.60 17.75 -8.19
C LEU A 196 19.18 16.52 -7.39
N ILE A 197 18.08 15.90 -7.75
CA ILE A 197 17.71 14.57 -7.23
C ILE A 197 18.62 13.55 -7.90
N TYR A 198 19.36 12.79 -7.10
CA TYR A 198 20.31 11.78 -7.55
C TYR A 198 19.60 10.44 -7.73
N MET A 199 19.51 9.97 -8.97
CA MET A 199 18.75 8.76 -9.30
C MET A 199 19.65 7.54 -9.43
N LYS A 200 20.55 7.56 -10.44
CA LYS A 200 21.38 6.41 -10.76
C LYS A 200 22.75 6.80 -11.27
N GLU A 201 23.78 6.09 -10.78
CA GLU A 201 25.15 6.31 -11.18
C GLU A 201 25.57 5.38 -12.33
N TYR A 202 26.32 5.93 -13.27
CA TYR A 202 27.02 5.25 -14.35
C TYR A 202 28.51 5.63 -14.31
N GLU A 203 29.33 5.08 -15.18
CA GLU A 203 30.79 5.26 -15.15
C GLU A 203 31.22 6.75 -15.10
N GLU A 204 30.79 7.56 -16.07
CA GLU A 204 31.13 8.98 -16.17
C GLU A 204 29.93 9.93 -15.99
N TRP A 205 28.73 9.38 -15.90
CA TRP A 205 27.48 10.13 -15.89
C TRP A 205 26.61 9.73 -14.70
N VAL A 206 25.77 10.65 -14.28
CA VAL A 206 24.73 10.39 -13.28
C VAL A 206 23.39 10.81 -13.87
N GLU A 207 22.41 9.93 -13.76
CA GLU A 207 21.02 10.25 -14.04
C GLU A 207 20.44 11.03 -12.88
N VAL A 208 19.83 12.15 -13.18
CA VAL A 208 19.33 13.11 -12.19
C VAL A 208 17.99 13.67 -12.62
N ALA A 209 17.20 14.14 -11.65
CA ALA A 209 16.07 15.01 -11.92
C ALA A 209 16.35 16.42 -11.35
N THR A 210 15.91 17.43 -12.09
CA THR A 210 15.97 18.82 -11.64
C THR A 210 14.66 19.22 -10.97
N MET A 211 14.67 20.22 -10.10
CA MET A 211 13.47 20.69 -9.41
C MET A 211 12.42 21.29 -10.36
N ASP A 212 12.81 21.69 -11.58
CA ASP A 212 11.93 22.18 -12.64
C ASP A 212 11.50 21.08 -13.64
N GLY A 213 11.69 19.78 -13.27
CA GLY A 213 11.09 18.64 -13.92
C GLY A 213 11.83 18.06 -15.12
N TYR A 214 13.12 18.36 -15.30
CA TYR A 214 13.95 17.69 -16.30
C TYR A 214 14.62 16.45 -15.70
N ILE A 215 14.45 15.32 -16.35
CA ILE A 215 15.08 14.04 -15.99
C ILE A 215 16.13 13.73 -17.06
N GLY A 216 17.38 13.61 -16.68
CA GLY A 216 18.45 13.43 -17.64
C GLY A 216 19.79 13.15 -16.98
N PHE A 217 20.88 13.44 -17.71
CA PHE A 217 22.22 13.03 -17.33
C PHE A 217 23.14 14.22 -17.17
N VAL A 218 23.90 14.24 -16.08
CA VAL A 218 25.01 15.18 -15.84
C VAL A 218 26.31 14.42 -15.73
N LYS A 219 27.45 15.09 -16.01
CA LYS A 219 28.74 14.48 -15.75
C LYS A 219 28.96 14.33 -14.25
N LYS A 220 29.40 13.15 -13.82
CA LYS A 220 29.75 12.87 -12.43
C LYS A 220 30.77 13.87 -11.86
N SER A 221 31.71 14.35 -12.68
CA SER A 221 32.72 15.33 -12.30
C SER A 221 32.17 16.75 -12.06
N ASP A 222 30.91 17.00 -12.37
CA ASP A 222 30.31 18.35 -12.32
C ASP A 222 29.35 18.49 -11.14
N ILE A 223 29.15 17.41 -10.37
CA ILE A 223 28.29 17.37 -9.17
C ILE A 223 29.07 16.80 -7.97
N SER A 224 28.55 17.05 -6.77
CA SER A 224 29.07 16.46 -5.53
C SER A 224 28.78 14.94 -5.46
N ALA A 225 29.35 14.27 -4.46
CA ALA A 225 28.85 12.96 -4.06
C ALA A 225 27.38 13.04 -3.64
N ALA A 226 26.66 11.91 -3.76
CA ALA A 226 25.29 11.82 -3.29
C ALA A 226 25.21 12.02 -1.77
N GLU A 227 24.21 12.74 -1.33
CA GLU A 227 23.85 12.94 0.08
C GLU A 227 22.36 12.79 0.27
N VAL A 228 21.93 12.25 1.42
CA VAL A 228 20.52 12.18 1.78
C VAL A 228 20.10 13.51 2.40
N LYS A 229 19.00 14.08 1.91
CA LYS A 229 18.40 15.30 2.45
C LYS A 229 16.95 15.09 2.83
N ASN A 230 16.55 15.77 3.90
CA ASN A 230 15.15 16.02 4.23
C ASN A 230 14.84 17.47 3.88
N PHE A 231 13.74 17.71 3.17
CA PHE A 231 13.27 19.03 2.82
C PHE A 231 12.25 19.53 3.84
N GLU A 232 12.35 20.78 4.25
CA GLU A 232 11.35 21.42 5.09
C GLU A 232 10.04 21.57 4.32
N ARG A 233 8.93 21.29 4.98
CA ARG A 233 7.58 21.43 4.43
C ARG A 233 6.64 22.04 5.46
N SER A 234 5.60 22.71 4.98
CA SER A 234 4.60 23.34 5.82
C SER A 234 3.29 22.56 5.91
N PHE A 235 3.16 21.46 5.15
CA PHE A 235 1.98 20.61 5.19
C PHE A 235 1.86 19.97 6.57
N GLN A 236 0.64 19.99 7.12
CA GLN A 236 0.29 19.28 8.35
C GLN A 236 -0.70 18.19 7.97
N ALA A 237 -0.26 16.93 8.05
CA ALA A 237 -1.13 15.80 7.87
C ALA A 237 -2.23 15.79 8.93
N GLU A 238 -3.39 15.29 8.56
CA GLU A 238 -4.45 14.99 9.53
C GLU A 238 -4.00 13.80 10.39
N GLU A 239 -4.07 13.95 11.70
CA GLU A 239 -3.71 12.91 12.65
C GLU A 239 -4.98 12.18 13.11
N TYR A 240 -5.06 10.87 12.85
CA TYR A 240 -6.08 10.02 13.45
C TYR A 240 -5.76 9.79 14.92
N GLN A 241 -6.76 10.01 15.77
CA GLN A 241 -6.66 9.67 17.18
C GLN A 241 -7.07 8.21 17.35
N HIS A 242 -6.27 7.46 18.10
CA HIS A 242 -6.51 6.05 18.35
C HIS A 242 -6.83 5.81 19.82
N LEU A 243 -7.81 4.94 20.05
CA LEU A 243 -8.15 4.45 21.36
C LEU A 243 -7.30 3.21 21.65
N SER A 244 -6.51 3.27 22.70
CA SER A 244 -5.70 2.13 23.14
C SER A 244 -6.16 1.69 24.53
N MET A 245 -6.03 0.39 24.80
CA MET A 245 -6.19 -0.14 26.15
C MET A 245 -4.92 0.10 26.98
N ASP A 246 -5.08 0.35 28.28
CA ASP A 246 -3.95 0.55 29.21
C ASP A 246 -3.11 -0.71 29.43
N VAL A 247 -3.61 -1.85 28.98
CA VAL A 247 -2.96 -3.18 29.08
C VAL A 247 -3.02 -3.87 27.72
N PRO A 248 -2.12 -4.83 27.45
CA PRO A 248 -2.19 -5.62 26.22
C PRO A 248 -3.58 -6.24 26.03
N VAL A 249 -4.08 -6.18 24.80
CA VAL A 249 -5.37 -6.79 24.46
C VAL A 249 -5.21 -8.30 24.42
N ASN A 250 -6.04 -8.99 25.20
CA ASN A 250 -6.20 -10.44 25.13
C ASN A 250 -7.67 -10.73 24.79
N LEU A 251 -7.94 -10.84 23.49
CA LEU A 251 -9.28 -10.94 22.92
C LEU A 251 -9.66 -12.40 22.68
N SER A 252 -10.90 -12.75 22.95
CA SER A 252 -11.50 -14.01 22.50
C SER A 252 -12.78 -13.76 21.75
N TRP A 253 -12.90 -14.31 20.53
CA TRP A 253 -14.19 -14.38 19.86
C TRP A 253 -15.10 -15.39 20.56
N HIS A 254 -16.37 -15.03 20.68
CA HIS A 254 -17.41 -15.90 21.23
C HIS A 254 -18.52 -16.10 20.21
N GLN A 255 -18.62 -17.30 19.66
CA GLN A 255 -19.68 -17.63 18.72
C GLN A 255 -21.04 -17.65 19.41
N VAL A 256 -21.86 -16.64 19.13
CA VAL A 256 -23.23 -16.52 19.58
C VAL A 256 -24.16 -16.67 18.38
N THR A 257 -24.96 -17.74 18.33
CA THR A 257 -25.73 -18.11 17.14
C THR A 257 -27.21 -17.75 17.22
N SER A 258 -27.70 -17.30 18.37
CA SER A 258 -29.08 -16.84 18.57
C SER A 258 -29.19 -15.90 19.77
N GLN A 259 -30.32 -15.19 19.86
CA GLN A 259 -30.59 -14.31 21.02
C GLN A 259 -30.55 -15.09 22.35
N GLU A 260 -31.05 -16.34 22.37
CA GLU A 260 -31.07 -17.21 23.56
C GLU A 260 -29.67 -17.68 23.96
N ALA A 261 -28.75 -17.80 22.97
CA ALA A 261 -27.38 -18.27 23.23
C ALA A 261 -26.59 -17.27 24.11
N ASN A 262 -26.98 -16.01 24.16
CA ASN A 262 -26.39 -15.02 25.08
C ASN A 262 -26.44 -15.44 26.55
N ALA A 263 -27.44 -16.21 26.96
CA ALA A 263 -27.58 -16.70 28.32
C ALA A 263 -26.46 -17.66 28.78
N TYR A 264 -25.73 -18.27 27.82
CA TYR A 264 -24.62 -19.18 28.11
C TYR A 264 -23.26 -18.50 28.31
N PHE A 265 -23.21 -17.18 28.32
CA PHE A 265 -21.95 -16.42 28.52
C PHE A 265 -21.22 -16.86 29.80
N ALA A 266 -21.91 -16.94 30.92
CA ALA A 266 -21.33 -17.32 32.21
C ALA A 266 -20.63 -18.70 32.17
N ASP A 267 -21.23 -19.67 31.49
CA ASP A 267 -20.68 -21.00 31.29
C ASP A 267 -19.48 -21.00 30.33
N ALA A 268 -19.58 -20.22 29.25
CA ALA A 268 -18.50 -20.10 28.25
C ALA A 268 -17.22 -19.56 28.88
N VAL A 269 -17.32 -18.62 29.82
CA VAL A 269 -16.14 -17.99 30.45
C VAL A 269 -15.82 -18.51 31.85
N ALA A 270 -16.49 -19.61 32.30
CA ALA A 270 -16.34 -20.11 33.66
C ALA A 270 -14.89 -20.50 34.04
N ASN A 271 -14.12 -21.00 33.07
CA ASN A 271 -12.72 -21.44 33.24
C ASN A 271 -11.73 -20.58 32.46
N VAL A 272 -12.18 -19.45 31.88
CA VAL A 272 -11.32 -18.54 31.11
C VAL A 272 -10.58 -17.62 32.05
N THR A 273 -9.28 -17.49 31.85
CA THR A 273 -8.41 -16.59 32.60
C THR A 273 -7.54 -15.77 31.65
N GLY A 274 -7.30 -14.51 31.99
CA GLY A 274 -6.43 -13.62 31.20
C GLY A 274 -7.11 -12.88 30.07
N VAL A 275 -8.27 -13.32 29.58
CA VAL A 275 -9.05 -12.60 28.56
C VAL A 275 -9.59 -11.31 29.16
N ASN A 276 -9.34 -10.18 28.50
CA ASN A 276 -9.81 -8.86 28.91
C ASN A 276 -10.73 -8.20 27.88
N VAL A 277 -10.86 -8.80 26.68
CA VAL A 277 -11.81 -8.41 25.65
C VAL A 277 -12.55 -9.65 25.14
N ILE A 278 -13.86 -9.57 25.07
CA ILE A 278 -14.67 -10.61 24.41
C ILE A 278 -15.40 -10.02 23.22
N SER A 279 -15.35 -10.72 22.08
CA SER A 279 -15.97 -10.28 20.83
C SER A 279 -17.04 -11.28 20.40
N PRO A 280 -18.32 -11.05 20.77
CA PRO A 280 -19.42 -11.93 20.38
C PRO A 280 -19.85 -11.67 18.93
N THR A 281 -20.16 -12.74 18.19
CA THR A 281 -20.64 -12.71 16.80
C THR A 281 -22.11 -12.28 16.73
N TRP A 282 -22.36 -11.00 16.91
CA TRP A 282 -23.71 -10.49 17.12
C TRP A 282 -24.39 -9.85 15.92
N PHE A 283 -23.58 -9.36 14.97
CA PHE A 283 -24.09 -8.62 13.84
C PHE A 283 -23.67 -9.28 12.53
N TYR A 284 -24.58 -9.35 11.57
CA TYR A 284 -24.26 -9.82 10.23
C TYR A 284 -25.16 -9.15 9.18
N LEU A 285 -24.63 -8.98 7.97
CA LEU A 285 -25.36 -8.41 6.84
C LEU A 285 -26.53 -9.31 6.43
N THR A 286 -27.72 -8.75 6.21
CA THR A 286 -28.90 -9.50 5.77
C THR A 286 -29.37 -9.14 4.37
N ASP A 287 -29.00 -7.95 3.86
CA ASP A 287 -29.29 -7.49 2.52
C ASP A 287 -28.27 -6.46 2.03
N THR A 288 -28.32 -6.12 0.73
CA THR A 288 -27.45 -5.13 0.10
C THR A 288 -27.82 -3.67 0.40
N ALA A 289 -28.93 -3.41 1.07
CA ALA A 289 -29.27 -2.08 1.58
C ALA A 289 -28.55 -1.77 2.92
N GLY A 290 -27.71 -2.69 3.40
CA GLY A 290 -26.99 -2.53 4.65
C GLY A 290 -27.83 -2.78 5.89
N THR A 291 -28.90 -3.57 5.78
CA THR A 291 -29.63 -4.05 6.97
C THR A 291 -28.77 -5.11 7.67
N ILE A 292 -28.63 -5.00 8.97
CA ILE A 292 -27.95 -6.00 9.79
C ILE A 292 -28.92 -6.76 10.68
N ALA A 293 -28.65 -8.02 10.90
CA ALA A 293 -29.20 -8.73 12.04
C ALA A 293 -28.49 -8.26 13.31
N ASP A 294 -29.21 -8.26 14.43
CA ASP A 294 -28.71 -7.83 15.72
C ASP A 294 -29.27 -8.76 16.82
N ILE A 295 -28.38 -9.57 17.37
CA ILE A 295 -28.69 -10.47 18.49
C ILE A 295 -27.93 -10.07 19.76
N SER A 296 -27.51 -8.81 19.87
CA SER A 296 -26.77 -8.29 21.03
C SER A 296 -27.60 -8.24 22.31
N SER A 297 -26.95 -8.35 23.48
CA SER A 297 -27.59 -8.45 24.79
C SER A 297 -26.92 -7.53 25.81
N ALA A 298 -27.70 -6.63 26.41
CA ALA A 298 -27.22 -5.78 27.49
C ALA A 298 -26.88 -6.59 28.76
N GLU A 299 -27.58 -7.70 29.01
CA GLU A 299 -27.27 -8.58 30.14
C GLU A 299 -25.92 -9.27 29.97
N TYR A 300 -25.60 -9.70 28.75
CA TYR A 300 -24.29 -10.26 28.43
C TYR A 300 -23.17 -9.22 28.67
N VAL A 301 -23.33 -8.00 28.16
CA VAL A 301 -22.36 -6.91 28.36
C VAL A 301 -22.16 -6.63 29.85
N GLN A 302 -23.23 -6.54 30.63
CA GLN A 302 -23.14 -6.34 32.08
C GLN A 302 -22.37 -7.47 32.77
N GLN A 303 -22.65 -8.72 32.42
CA GLN A 303 -21.93 -9.89 32.97
C GLN A 303 -20.45 -9.88 32.59
N ALA A 304 -20.09 -9.46 31.37
CA ALA A 304 -18.70 -9.33 30.94
C ALA A 304 -17.99 -8.20 31.74
N HIS A 305 -18.62 -7.05 31.88
CA HIS A 305 -18.10 -5.94 32.68
C HIS A 305 -17.91 -6.34 34.16
N ASP A 306 -18.83 -7.10 34.75
CA ASP A 306 -18.71 -7.61 36.13
C ASP A 306 -17.50 -8.54 36.32
N LYS A 307 -17.01 -9.15 35.21
CA LYS A 307 -15.78 -9.95 35.18
C LYS A 307 -14.54 -9.15 34.77
N GLY A 308 -14.68 -7.85 34.51
CA GLY A 308 -13.60 -6.96 34.08
C GLY A 308 -13.22 -7.08 32.60
N MET A 309 -14.08 -7.69 31.78
CA MET A 309 -13.89 -7.82 30.34
C MET A 309 -14.59 -6.67 29.61
N LYS A 310 -13.95 -6.14 28.56
CA LYS A 310 -14.56 -5.27 27.56
C LYS A 310 -15.32 -6.09 26.52
N VAL A 311 -16.32 -5.50 25.88
CA VAL A 311 -17.13 -6.16 24.85
C VAL A 311 -17.03 -5.40 23.54
N TRP A 312 -16.41 -6.01 22.52
CA TRP A 312 -16.36 -5.50 21.15
C TRP A 312 -17.33 -6.33 20.29
N GLY A 313 -18.47 -5.76 19.92
CA GLY A 313 -19.48 -6.50 19.14
C GLY A 313 -18.98 -6.74 17.72
N LEU A 314 -18.95 -8.03 17.30
CA LEU A 314 -18.47 -8.41 15.98
C LEU A 314 -19.58 -8.28 14.94
N ILE A 315 -19.21 -7.70 13.79
CA ILE A 315 -20.01 -7.71 12.56
C ILE A 315 -19.30 -8.49 11.47
N ASP A 316 -20.03 -9.40 10.80
CA ASP A 316 -19.52 -10.21 9.70
C ASP A 316 -20.32 -10.04 8.38
N ASN A 317 -19.75 -10.58 7.29
CA ASN A 317 -20.34 -10.63 5.94
C ASN A 317 -20.64 -12.05 5.46
N PHE A 318 -20.86 -13.00 6.38
CA PHE A 318 -20.95 -14.43 6.04
C PHE A 318 -22.28 -14.87 5.43
N THR A 319 -23.26 -13.98 5.29
CA THR A 319 -24.51 -14.27 4.58
C THR A 319 -24.24 -14.45 3.09
N ALA A 320 -24.23 -15.68 2.60
CA ALA A 320 -23.81 -16.04 1.24
C ALA A 320 -24.59 -15.33 0.13
N GLU A 321 -25.84 -14.95 0.39
CA GLU A 321 -26.73 -14.29 -0.58
C GLU A 321 -26.51 -12.77 -0.65
N VAL A 322 -25.69 -12.20 0.24
CA VAL A 322 -25.42 -10.75 0.32
C VAL A 322 -24.07 -10.43 -0.29
N SER A 323 -24.06 -9.70 -1.38
CA SER A 323 -22.84 -9.21 -2.02
C SER A 323 -22.23 -8.08 -1.17
N THR A 324 -21.07 -8.31 -0.60
CA THR A 324 -20.32 -7.30 0.17
C THR A 324 -19.94 -6.12 -0.73
N THR A 325 -19.49 -6.36 -1.96
CA THR A 325 -19.16 -5.30 -2.94
C THR A 325 -20.38 -4.41 -3.22
N ASP A 326 -21.53 -5.00 -3.55
CA ASP A 326 -22.73 -4.23 -3.86
C ASP A 326 -23.21 -3.43 -2.63
N THR A 327 -23.12 -4.02 -1.44
CA THR A 327 -23.50 -3.37 -0.18
C THR A 327 -22.58 -2.17 0.10
N LEU A 328 -21.28 -2.38 0.11
CA LEU A 328 -20.32 -1.36 0.52
C LEU A 328 -20.03 -0.30 -0.57
N SER A 329 -20.34 -0.56 -1.83
CA SER A 329 -20.25 0.44 -2.90
C SER A 329 -21.24 1.59 -2.74
N GLN A 330 -22.34 1.38 -1.99
CA GLN A 330 -23.39 2.36 -1.81
C GLN A 330 -23.22 3.14 -0.49
N LEU A 331 -23.08 4.46 -0.57
CA LEU A 331 -23.00 5.34 0.60
C LEU A 331 -24.18 5.12 1.57
N ALA A 332 -25.41 5.03 1.04
CA ALA A 332 -26.60 4.83 1.86
C ALA A 332 -26.56 3.51 2.64
N SER A 333 -26.03 2.45 2.05
CA SER A 333 -25.90 1.14 2.70
C SER A 333 -24.84 1.17 3.81
N ARG A 334 -23.68 1.78 3.57
CA ARG A 334 -22.63 1.97 4.58
C ARG A 334 -23.17 2.78 5.78
N GLN A 335 -23.84 3.90 5.49
CA GLN A 335 -24.46 4.73 6.55
C GLN A 335 -25.54 3.97 7.32
N ASN A 336 -26.32 3.11 6.66
CA ASN A 336 -27.33 2.29 7.33
C ASN A 336 -26.69 1.26 8.27
N ILE A 337 -25.63 0.57 7.85
CA ILE A 337 -24.87 -0.35 8.72
C ILE A 337 -24.35 0.40 9.93
N ILE A 338 -23.67 1.52 9.72
CA ILE A 338 -23.06 2.33 10.80
C ILE A 338 -24.10 2.82 11.78
N ALA A 339 -25.24 3.35 11.29
CA ALA A 339 -26.31 3.83 12.16
C ALA A 339 -26.89 2.72 13.05
N GLN A 340 -27.08 1.52 12.51
CA GLN A 340 -27.58 0.36 13.26
C GLN A 340 -26.56 -0.11 14.30
N LEU A 341 -25.25 -0.19 13.94
CA LEU A 341 -24.18 -0.55 14.88
C LEU A 341 -24.08 0.46 16.02
N MET A 342 -24.11 1.76 15.74
CA MET A 342 -24.06 2.81 16.77
C MET A 342 -25.28 2.75 17.70
N SER A 343 -26.47 2.51 17.14
CA SER A 343 -27.69 2.33 17.92
C SER A 343 -27.62 1.11 18.84
N ALA A 344 -27.09 0.00 18.33
CA ALA A 344 -26.89 -1.22 19.12
C ALA A 344 -25.85 -0.99 20.22
N ALA A 345 -24.71 -0.36 19.90
CA ALA A 345 -23.64 -0.06 20.85
C ALA A 345 -24.15 0.79 22.04
N GLU A 346 -24.91 1.85 21.76
CA GLU A 346 -25.53 2.68 22.78
C GLU A 346 -26.57 1.90 23.61
N ARG A 347 -27.39 1.08 22.96
CA ARG A 347 -28.47 0.32 23.61
C ARG A 347 -27.97 -0.72 24.59
N VAL A 348 -26.89 -1.47 24.23
CA VAL A 348 -26.37 -2.56 25.08
C VAL A 348 -25.13 -2.18 25.87
N GLY A 349 -24.47 -1.04 25.58
CA GLY A 349 -23.31 -0.54 26.29
C GLY A 349 -21.99 -1.19 25.82
N LEU A 350 -21.77 -1.31 24.49
CA LEU A 350 -20.52 -1.85 23.95
C LEU A 350 -19.31 -0.95 24.27
N ASP A 351 -18.14 -1.54 24.33
CA ASP A 351 -16.84 -0.84 24.43
C ASP A 351 -16.16 -0.67 23.06
N GLY A 352 -16.59 -1.43 22.05
CA GLY A 352 -16.03 -1.35 20.70
C GLY A 352 -16.81 -2.16 19.67
N ILE A 353 -16.37 -2.02 18.43
CA ILE A 353 -16.83 -2.79 17.26
C ILE A 353 -15.64 -3.56 16.70
N ASN A 354 -15.86 -4.82 16.39
CA ASN A 354 -14.92 -5.67 15.66
C ASN A 354 -15.51 -6.00 14.29
N VAL A 355 -14.78 -5.71 13.22
CA VAL A 355 -15.21 -5.94 11.83
C VAL A 355 -14.51 -7.17 11.29
N ASP A 356 -15.28 -8.22 10.99
CA ASP A 356 -14.81 -9.49 10.46
C ASP A 356 -15.39 -9.73 9.07
N PHE A 357 -14.90 -8.96 8.08
CA PHE A 357 -15.32 -9.10 6.70
C PHE A 357 -14.28 -9.91 5.93
N GLU A 358 -14.67 -11.15 5.62
CA GLU A 358 -13.79 -12.10 4.95
C GLU A 358 -14.12 -12.27 3.46
N THR A 359 -13.20 -12.90 2.74
CA THR A 359 -13.35 -13.31 1.33
C THR A 359 -13.70 -12.11 0.43
N LEU A 360 -13.15 -10.94 0.74
CA LEU A 360 -13.34 -9.74 -0.09
C LEU A 360 -12.73 -9.94 -1.47
N SER A 361 -13.43 -9.50 -2.51
CA SER A 361 -12.85 -9.38 -3.84
C SER A 361 -11.97 -8.12 -3.96
N GLU A 362 -11.09 -8.08 -4.96
CA GLU A 362 -10.29 -6.89 -5.25
C GLU A 362 -11.18 -5.64 -5.45
N ASP A 363 -12.33 -5.80 -6.12
CA ASP A 363 -13.30 -4.72 -6.31
C ASP A 363 -13.95 -4.23 -5.01
N ALA A 364 -14.04 -5.08 -3.99
CA ALA A 364 -14.59 -4.71 -2.69
C ALA A 364 -13.59 -3.88 -1.84
N GLY A 365 -12.29 -4.05 -2.05
CA GLY A 365 -11.23 -3.43 -1.23
C GLY A 365 -11.42 -1.92 -1.01
N PRO A 366 -11.52 -1.09 -2.06
CA PRO A 366 -11.72 0.36 -1.90
C PRO A 366 -13.01 0.72 -1.14
N HIS A 367 -14.09 -0.06 -1.32
CA HIS A 367 -15.37 0.15 -0.63
C HIS A 367 -15.28 -0.23 0.85
N PHE A 368 -14.53 -1.27 1.14
CA PHE A 368 -14.26 -1.72 2.51
C PHE A 368 -13.43 -0.68 3.29
N LEU A 369 -12.38 -0.16 2.68
CA LEU A 369 -11.58 0.91 3.30
C LEU A 369 -12.43 2.16 3.57
N GLU A 370 -13.29 2.56 2.64
CA GLU A 370 -14.17 3.70 2.85
C GLU A 370 -15.19 3.44 3.97
N PHE A 371 -15.73 2.22 4.05
CA PHE A 371 -16.58 1.81 5.17
C PHE A 371 -15.86 1.94 6.51
N LEU A 372 -14.62 1.47 6.61
CA LEU A 372 -13.82 1.58 7.84
C LEU A 372 -13.54 3.03 8.21
N ARG A 373 -13.23 3.90 7.23
CA ARG A 373 -13.05 5.34 7.45
C ARG A 373 -14.32 5.99 8.02
N GLU A 374 -15.47 5.73 7.39
CA GLU A 374 -16.75 6.25 7.86
C GLU A 374 -17.13 5.70 9.25
N LEU A 375 -16.90 4.41 9.50
CA LEU A 375 -17.18 3.76 10.78
C LEU A 375 -16.28 4.28 11.90
N SER A 376 -14.99 4.52 11.62
CA SER A 376 -14.04 5.03 12.62
C SER A 376 -14.46 6.40 13.16
N ILE A 377 -14.97 7.29 12.29
CA ILE A 377 -15.48 8.59 12.68
C ILE A 377 -16.60 8.44 13.74
N GLU A 378 -17.53 7.53 13.51
CA GLU A 378 -18.69 7.35 14.40
C GLU A 378 -18.33 6.56 15.68
N CYS A 379 -17.38 5.64 15.61
CA CYS A 379 -16.83 4.95 16.77
C CYS A 379 -16.09 5.94 17.69
N HIS A 380 -15.16 6.72 17.14
CA HIS A 380 -14.35 7.65 17.94
C HIS A 380 -15.18 8.77 18.57
N LYS A 381 -16.22 9.29 17.91
CA LYS A 381 -17.19 10.23 18.50
C LYS A 381 -17.87 9.68 19.76
N ARG A 382 -17.97 8.35 19.88
CA ARG A 382 -18.63 7.64 20.99
C ARG A 382 -17.65 6.97 21.95
N ASN A 383 -16.35 7.15 21.72
CA ASN A 383 -15.29 6.49 22.48
C ASN A 383 -15.39 4.96 22.44
N LEU A 384 -15.76 4.41 21.27
CA LEU A 384 -15.81 3.00 20.96
C LEU A 384 -14.53 2.59 20.22
N VAL A 385 -13.87 1.53 20.68
CA VAL A 385 -12.73 0.94 19.98
C VAL A 385 -13.21 0.36 18.65
N LEU A 386 -12.43 0.55 17.58
CA LEU A 386 -12.65 -0.08 16.29
C LEU A 386 -11.49 -1.05 15.99
N SER A 387 -11.80 -2.32 15.85
CA SER A 387 -10.86 -3.35 15.39
C SER A 387 -11.33 -4.00 14.11
N VAL A 388 -10.38 -4.52 13.32
CA VAL A 388 -10.66 -5.19 12.05
C VAL A 388 -9.86 -6.47 11.93
N ASP A 389 -10.53 -7.54 11.50
CA ASP A 389 -9.94 -8.87 11.32
C ASP A 389 -9.45 -9.03 9.89
N ASN A 390 -8.26 -9.59 9.72
CA ASN A 390 -7.62 -9.75 8.43
C ASN A 390 -7.02 -11.15 8.26
N PRO A 391 -7.06 -11.73 7.06
CA PRO A 391 -6.25 -12.89 6.75
C PRO A 391 -4.76 -12.54 6.83
N VAL A 392 -3.91 -13.55 6.99
CA VAL A 392 -2.44 -13.38 6.86
C VAL A 392 -2.12 -12.72 5.51
N PRO A 393 -1.15 -11.77 5.48
CA PRO A 393 -0.74 -11.12 4.24
C PRO A 393 -0.23 -12.12 3.20
N GLU A 394 -0.86 -12.12 2.03
CA GLU A 394 -0.48 -12.85 0.82
C GLU A 394 -0.75 -11.95 -0.40
N ASP A 395 -0.10 -12.22 -1.54
CA ASP A 395 -0.25 -11.39 -2.74
C ASP A 395 -1.73 -11.20 -3.14
N PHE A 396 -2.53 -12.28 -3.04
CA PHE A 396 -3.95 -12.26 -3.38
C PHE A 396 -4.85 -11.60 -2.32
N THR A 397 -4.31 -11.19 -1.17
CA THR A 397 -5.03 -10.44 -0.12
C THR A 397 -4.54 -8.99 0.01
N SER A 398 -3.72 -8.52 -0.94
CA SER A 398 -3.16 -7.16 -0.92
C SER A 398 -4.22 -6.06 -0.96
N HIS A 399 -5.37 -6.34 -1.57
CA HIS A 399 -6.52 -5.42 -1.67
C HIS A 399 -7.21 -5.12 -0.32
N TYR A 400 -6.87 -5.83 0.75
CA TYR A 400 -7.27 -5.44 2.11
C TYR A 400 -6.58 -4.15 2.56
N ASP A 401 -5.37 -3.86 2.03
CA ASP A 401 -4.61 -2.64 2.35
C ASP A 401 -4.49 -2.39 3.86
N ARG A 402 -3.82 -3.30 4.55
CA ARG A 402 -3.67 -3.28 6.02
C ARG A 402 -2.97 -2.02 6.52
N GLY A 403 -2.10 -1.44 5.69
CA GLY A 403 -1.43 -0.18 5.99
C GLY A 403 -2.44 0.95 6.17
N GLU A 404 -3.35 1.15 5.20
CA GLU A 404 -4.40 2.16 5.32
C GLU A 404 -5.42 1.82 6.42
N GLN A 405 -5.75 0.52 6.61
CA GLN A 405 -6.56 0.12 7.76
C GLN A 405 -5.91 0.56 9.07
N GLY A 406 -4.60 0.28 9.23
CA GLY A 406 -3.83 0.67 10.43
C GLY A 406 -3.78 2.17 10.70
N GLU A 407 -4.00 3.00 9.68
CA GLU A 407 -4.11 4.45 9.87
C GLU A 407 -5.47 4.88 10.47
N VAL A 408 -6.55 4.15 10.21
CA VAL A 408 -7.91 4.57 10.57
C VAL A 408 -8.52 3.80 11.73
N VAL A 409 -8.13 2.53 11.97
CA VAL A 409 -8.66 1.71 13.05
C VAL A 409 -7.73 1.71 14.27
N ASP A 410 -8.23 1.31 15.43
CA ASP A 410 -7.46 1.24 16.66
C ASP A 410 -6.60 -0.03 16.70
N TYR A 411 -7.13 -1.16 16.22
CA TYR A 411 -6.43 -2.44 16.18
C TYR A 411 -6.68 -3.19 14.87
N VAL A 412 -5.61 -3.77 14.33
CA VAL A 412 -5.64 -4.70 13.21
C VAL A 412 -5.33 -6.09 13.73
N ILE A 413 -6.27 -7.00 13.62
CA ILE A 413 -6.15 -8.39 14.08
C ILE A 413 -5.78 -9.25 12.87
N ILE A 414 -4.70 -10.03 12.99
CA ILE A 414 -4.28 -10.97 11.97
C ILE A 414 -4.68 -12.37 12.38
N MET A 415 -5.53 -13.00 11.59
CA MET A 415 -5.97 -14.38 11.77
C MET A 415 -4.84 -15.33 11.38
N GLY A 416 -3.96 -15.64 12.34
CA GLY A 416 -2.78 -16.48 12.15
C GLY A 416 -3.14 -17.97 12.07
N TYR A 417 -4.16 -18.31 11.28
CA TYR A 417 -4.65 -19.67 11.09
C TYR A 417 -5.25 -19.85 9.69
N ASP A 418 -5.67 -21.09 9.38
CA ASP A 418 -6.10 -21.54 8.05
C ASP A 418 -4.98 -21.58 6.99
N GLU A 419 -3.72 -21.85 7.43
CA GLU A 419 -2.63 -22.21 6.52
C GLU A 419 -3.03 -23.39 5.62
N HIS A 420 -3.62 -24.43 6.24
CA HIS A 420 -4.29 -25.52 5.52
C HIS A 420 -5.75 -25.60 5.96
N TYR A 421 -6.65 -25.56 4.99
CA TYR A 421 -8.10 -25.48 5.19
C TYR A 421 -8.84 -26.57 4.39
N VAL A 422 -10.17 -26.64 4.51
CA VAL A 422 -10.98 -27.59 3.73
C VAL A 422 -10.78 -27.35 2.22
N GLY A 423 -10.34 -28.37 1.49
CA GLY A 423 -10.04 -28.27 0.06
C GLY A 423 -8.57 -28.02 -0.27
N SER A 424 -7.68 -27.90 0.72
CA SER A 424 -6.24 -27.89 0.48
C SER A 424 -5.79 -29.15 -0.26
N ALA A 425 -4.80 -28.99 -1.15
CA ALA A 425 -4.29 -30.08 -1.99
C ALA A 425 -3.54 -31.15 -1.18
N GLU A 426 -3.00 -30.79 -0.03
CA GLU A 426 -2.25 -31.65 0.88
C GLU A 426 -2.66 -31.41 2.34
N ALA A 427 -2.44 -32.42 3.17
CA ALA A 427 -2.68 -32.34 4.61
C ALA A 427 -1.57 -31.52 5.26
N GLY A 428 -1.94 -30.67 6.21
CA GLY A 428 -0.98 -29.82 6.92
C GLY A 428 -1.55 -29.19 8.18
N SER A 429 -0.71 -28.42 8.86
CA SER A 429 -1.06 -27.60 10.01
C SER A 429 -2.06 -26.51 9.63
N VAL A 430 -2.92 -26.11 10.56
CA VAL A 430 -3.74 -24.90 10.42
C VAL A 430 -2.95 -23.64 10.72
N ALA A 431 -1.84 -23.72 11.47
CA ALA A 431 -1.03 -22.60 11.92
C ALA A 431 0.40 -23.04 12.26
N SER A 432 1.21 -23.40 11.26
CA SER A 432 2.61 -23.72 11.53
C SER A 432 3.39 -22.48 11.98
N LEU A 433 4.33 -22.66 12.91
CA LEU A 433 5.13 -21.54 13.42
C LEU A 433 5.80 -20.70 12.31
N PRO A 434 6.50 -21.29 11.30
CA PRO A 434 7.14 -20.47 10.26
C PRO A 434 6.15 -19.65 9.44
N TRP A 435 4.95 -20.17 9.19
CA TRP A 435 3.92 -19.46 8.45
C TRP A 435 3.35 -18.28 9.28
N VAL A 436 3.09 -18.51 10.57
CA VAL A 436 2.64 -17.45 11.50
C VAL A 436 3.71 -16.37 11.65
N GLU A 437 5.00 -16.77 11.83
CA GLU A 437 6.12 -15.83 11.90
C GLU A 437 6.21 -14.94 10.65
N LYS A 438 6.07 -15.53 9.46
CA LYS A 438 6.04 -14.78 8.20
C LYS A 438 4.86 -13.81 8.18
N GLY A 439 3.65 -14.27 8.50
CA GLY A 439 2.45 -13.43 8.50
C GLY A 439 2.57 -12.23 9.43
N VAL A 440 3.13 -12.43 10.61
CA VAL A 440 3.42 -11.34 11.57
C VAL A 440 4.46 -10.38 11.01
N ALA A 441 5.58 -10.90 10.50
CA ALA A 441 6.66 -10.07 9.96
C ALA A 441 6.17 -9.20 8.79
N ASP A 442 5.38 -9.77 7.89
CA ASP A 442 4.81 -9.05 6.75
C ASP A 442 3.81 -7.98 7.21
N THR A 443 2.94 -8.30 8.18
CA THR A 443 2.00 -7.33 8.77
C THR A 443 2.74 -6.14 9.40
N LEU A 444 3.83 -6.38 10.11
CA LEU A 444 4.61 -5.33 10.76
C LEU A 444 5.35 -4.40 9.78
N THR A 445 5.39 -4.72 8.50
CA THR A 445 5.86 -3.79 7.46
C THR A 445 4.82 -2.73 7.11
N GLU A 446 3.54 -2.98 7.41
CA GLU A 446 2.39 -2.14 7.06
C GLU A 446 1.74 -1.49 8.28
N VAL A 447 1.66 -2.22 9.40
CA VAL A 447 0.95 -1.81 10.63
C VAL A 447 1.92 -1.80 11.80
N SER A 448 1.83 -0.77 12.66
CA SER A 448 2.68 -0.71 13.86
C SER A 448 2.36 -1.83 14.86
N ALA A 449 3.38 -2.26 15.61
CA ALA A 449 3.25 -3.35 16.58
C ALA A 449 2.21 -3.05 17.67
N GLU A 450 2.06 -1.77 18.07
CA GLU A 450 1.12 -1.37 19.11
C GLU A 450 -0.35 -1.55 18.69
N LYS A 451 -0.61 -1.61 17.39
CA LYS A 451 -1.97 -1.81 16.82
C LYS A 451 -2.21 -3.23 16.32
N THR A 452 -1.17 -4.05 16.24
CA THR A 452 -1.27 -5.41 15.68
C THR A 452 -1.62 -6.41 16.77
N ILE A 453 -2.66 -7.20 16.56
CA ILE A 453 -3.05 -8.35 17.40
C ILE A 453 -2.92 -9.61 16.56
N LEU A 454 -2.19 -10.61 17.05
CA LEU A 454 -2.13 -11.93 16.44
C LEU A 454 -3.19 -12.84 17.04
N ALA A 455 -4.08 -13.33 16.21
CA ALA A 455 -5.04 -14.38 16.59
C ALA A 455 -4.48 -15.77 16.28
N ILE A 456 -4.70 -16.68 17.22
CA ILE A 456 -4.29 -18.09 17.16
C ILE A 456 -5.51 -19.02 17.19
N PRO A 457 -5.44 -20.21 16.57
CA PRO A 457 -6.58 -21.13 16.54
C PRO A 457 -6.74 -21.92 17.83
N PHE A 458 -7.99 -22.17 18.25
CA PHE A 458 -8.35 -23.17 19.25
C PHE A 458 -8.95 -24.42 18.60
N TYR A 459 -8.62 -24.70 17.36
CA TYR A 459 -9.04 -25.87 16.60
C TYR A 459 -7.87 -26.40 15.77
N THR A 460 -8.02 -27.64 15.31
CA THR A 460 -7.12 -28.21 14.31
C THR A 460 -7.94 -28.97 13.26
N ARG A 461 -7.26 -29.59 12.31
CA ARG A 461 -7.92 -30.43 11.30
C ARG A 461 -7.49 -31.89 11.43
N LEU A 462 -8.48 -32.78 11.48
CA LEU A 462 -8.25 -34.20 11.29
C LEU A 462 -8.33 -34.52 9.80
N TRP A 463 -7.18 -34.75 9.20
CA TRP A 463 -7.06 -35.12 7.80
C TRP A 463 -7.25 -36.61 7.60
N LYS A 464 -7.93 -36.98 6.51
CA LYS A 464 -8.19 -38.37 6.13
C LYS A 464 -7.92 -38.61 4.66
N THR A 465 -7.02 -39.53 4.36
CA THR A 465 -6.72 -39.95 2.98
C THR A 465 -7.27 -41.36 2.76
N THR A 466 -8.14 -41.54 1.76
CA THR A 466 -8.72 -42.83 1.41
C THR A 466 -8.66 -43.04 -0.10
N GLY A 467 -7.96 -44.06 -0.58
CA GLY A 467 -7.84 -44.30 -2.02
C GLY A 467 -7.23 -43.16 -2.82
N GLY A 468 -6.41 -42.33 -2.17
CA GLY A 468 -5.79 -41.12 -2.78
C GLY A 468 -6.67 -39.86 -2.71
N ALA A 469 -7.91 -39.95 -2.20
CA ALA A 469 -8.74 -38.76 -1.96
C ALA A 469 -8.48 -38.22 -0.55
N LEU A 470 -8.18 -36.91 -0.46
CA LEU A 470 -7.95 -36.17 0.79
C LEU A 470 -9.22 -35.45 1.23
N THR A 471 -9.58 -35.60 2.49
CA THR A 471 -10.67 -34.88 3.16
C THR A 471 -10.22 -34.43 4.53
N SER A 472 -10.87 -33.41 5.11
CA SER A 472 -10.57 -32.98 6.48
C SER A 472 -11.81 -32.53 7.22
N GLU A 473 -11.75 -32.62 8.54
CA GLU A 473 -12.74 -32.12 9.48
C GLU A 473 -12.05 -31.19 10.49
N ALA A 474 -12.62 -30.00 10.72
CA ALA A 474 -12.17 -29.09 11.79
C ALA A 474 -12.69 -29.65 13.13
N ILE A 475 -11.81 -29.82 14.09
CA ILE A 475 -12.11 -30.36 15.42
C ILE A 475 -11.45 -29.49 16.50
N GLY A 476 -12.16 -29.34 17.62
CA GLY A 476 -11.61 -28.61 18.78
C GLY A 476 -10.50 -29.42 19.49
N MET A 477 -9.75 -28.74 20.36
CA MET A 477 -8.58 -29.30 21.05
C MET A 477 -8.91 -30.56 21.86
N ASP A 478 -10.02 -30.57 22.60
CA ASP A 478 -10.46 -31.72 23.39
C ASP A 478 -10.82 -32.92 22.50
N GLN A 479 -11.51 -32.65 21.38
CA GLN A 479 -11.86 -33.71 20.42
C GLN A 479 -10.60 -34.26 19.75
N ALA A 480 -9.63 -33.42 19.43
CA ALA A 480 -8.34 -33.86 18.89
C ALA A 480 -7.62 -34.82 19.87
N GLN A 481 -7.57 -34.45 21.15
CA GLN A 481 -7.00 -35.32 22.19
C GLN A 481 -7.78 -36.61 22.35
N GLN A 482 -9.12 -36.60 22.26
CA GLN A 482 -9.95 -37.76 22.29
C GLN A 482 -9.66 -38.72 21.12
N VAL A 483 -9.53 -38.19 19.88
CA VAL A 483 -9.17 -38.97 18.69
C VAL A 483 -7.86 -39.74 18.89
N LEU A 484 -6.83 -39.07 19.42
CA LEU A 484 -5.53 -39.73 19.72
C LEU A 484 -5.69 -40.85 20.76
N THR A 485 -6.42 -40.59 21.84
CA THR A 485 -6.64 -41.52 22.93
C THR A 485 -7.41 -42.77 22.47
N GLU A 486 -8.50 -42.58 21.72
CA GLU A 486 -9.34 -43.67 21.20
C GLU A 486 -8.60 -44.61 20.21
N ASN A 487 -7.63 -44.04 19.48
CA ASN A 487 -6.84 -44.81 18.53
C ASN A 487 -5.48 -45.27 19.11
N ALA A 488 -5.20 -44.99 20.39
CA ALA A 488 -3.94 -45.31 21.08
C ALA A 488 -2.70 -44.78 20.34
N VAL A 489 -2.76 -43.54 19.87
CA VAL A 489 -1.71 -42.87 19.10
C VAL A 489 -0.99 -41.86 19.98
N GLU A 490 0.33 -41.93 19.96
CA GLU A 490 1.19 -40.91 20.59
C GLU A 490 1.63 -39.87 19.56
N THR A 491 1.71 -38.64 19.98
CA THR A 491 2.22 -37.54 19.15
C THR A 491 3.74 -37.46 19.19
N ILE A 492 4.33 -36.95 18.12
CA ILE A 492 5.77 -36.65 18.00
C ILE A 492 5.91 -35.16 17.77
N TRP A 493 6.81 -34.51 18.52
CA TRP A 493 7.12 -33.09 18.28
C TRP A 493 7.87 -32.91 16.97
N ASP A 494 7.28 -32.13 16.06
CA ASP A 494 7.93 -31.68 14.82
C ASP A 494 8.40 -30.21 15.00
N GLY A 495 9.70 -30.04 15.16
CA GLY A 495 10.30 -28.71 15.33
C GLY A 495 10.28 -27.85 14.07
N SER A 496 9.99 -28.42 12.90
CA SER A 496 9.89 -27.66 11.64
C SER A 496 8.58 -26.89 11.52
N VAL A 497 7.53 -27.34 12.19
CA VAL A 497 6.21 -26.67 12.24
C VAL A 497 5.89 -26.13 13.64
N GLY A 498 6.70 -26.48 14.65
CA GLY A 498 6.49 -26.05 16.04
C GLY A 498 5.30 -26.74 16.73
N GLN A 499 4.94 -27.97 16.35
CA GLN A 499 3.73 -28.65 16.81
C GLN A 499 3.97 -30.14 17.12
N ASN A 500 3.10 -30.70 17.96
CA ASN A 500 2.97 -32.13 18.10
C ASN A 500 2.14 -32.70 16.94
N THR A 501 2.62 -33.75 16.27
CA THR A 501 1.98 -34.34 15.09
C THR A 501 1.70 -35.83 15.33
N ALA A 502 0.69 -36.35 14.66
CA ALA A 502 0.42 -37.79 14.65
C ALA A 502 -0.08 -38.26 13.27
N THR A 503 0.28 -39.50 12.93
CA THR A 503 -0.22 -40.21 11.75
C THR A 503 -0.60 -41.61 12.15
N PHE A 504 -1.77 -42.10 11.73
CA PHE A 504 -2.22 -43.44 12.01
C PHE A 504 -3.13 -44.00 10.92
N GLU A 505 -3.22 -45.34 10.87
CA GLU A 505 -4.06 -46.06 9.93
C GLU A 505 -5.31 -46.60 10.63
N LYS A 506 -6.48 -46.40 10.03
CA LYS A 506 -7.75 -46.96 10.52
C LYS A 506 -8.68 -47.22 9.35
N GLU A 507 -9.25 -48.42 9.29
CA GLU A 507 -10.26 -48.83 8.29
C GLU A 507 -9.83 -48.60 6.84
N GLY A 508 -8.53 -48.76 6.54
CA GLY A 508 -7.97 -48.58 5.20
C GLY A 508 -7.79 -47.13 4.78
N ALA A 509 -7.84 -46.20 5.73
CA ALA A 509 -7.53 -44.77 5.54
C ALA A 509 -6.36 -44.35 6.42
N THR A 510 -5.56 -43.44 5.89
CA THR A 510 -4.50 -42.74 6.64
C THR A 510 -5.06 -41.47 7.26
N PHE A 511 -4.86 -41.30 8.56
CA PHE A 511 -5.23 -40.10 9.30
C PHE A 511 -3.97 -39.32 9.70
N GLN A 512 -4.04 -37.98 9.61
CA GLN A 512 -2.97 -37.08 10.02
C GLN A 512 -3.55 -35.91 10.81
N ILE A 513 -2.81 -35.46 11.83
CA ILE A 513 -3.23 -34.35 12.68
C ILE A 513 -1.98 -33.56 13.16
N TRP A 514 -2.10 -32.26 13.21
CA TRP A 514 -1.17 -31.31 13.83
C TRP A 514 -1.90 -30.69 15.02
N MET A 515 -1.33 -30.81 16.22
CA MET A 515 -2.02 -30.41 17.45
C MET A 515 -1.79 -28.95 17.79
N GLU A 516 -2.88 -28.23 17.99
CA GLU A 516 -2.85 -26.93 18.64
C GLU A 516 -3.00 -27.13 20.15
N ASP A 517 -1.91 -27.38 20.84
CA ASP A 517 -1.89 -27.63 22.26
C ASP A 517 -1.13 -26.54 23.03
N SER A 518 -1.12 -26.62 24.36
CA SER A 518 -0.42 -25.64 25.21
C SER A 518 1.07 -25.49 24.88
N LYS A 519 1.71 -26.52 24.29
CA LYS A 519 3.11 -26.49 23.93
C LYS A 519 3.31 -25.72 22.62
N SER A 520 2.47 -25.95 21.58
CA SER A 520 2.53 -25.19 20.32
C SER A 520 2.26 -23.72 20.56
N VAL A 521 1.20 -23.40 21.29
CA VAL A 521 0.82 -22.02 21.63
C VAL A 521 1.92 -21.32 22.41
N SER A 522 2.48 -21.96 23.46
CA SER A 522 3.59 -21.39 24.24
C SER A 522 4.84 -21.19 23.39
N TYR A 523 5.13 -22.12 22.46
CA TYR A 523 6.29 -22.03 21.58
C TYR A 523 6.15 -20.85 20.61
N THR A 524 4.96 -20.65 20.04
CA THR A 524 4.64 -19.52 19.19
C THR A 524 4.82 -18.19 19.93
N HIS A 525 4.29 -18.05 21.15
CA HIS A 525 4.42 -16.83 21.96
C HIS A 525 5.86 -16.50 22.36
N LEU A 526 6.72 -17.52 22.58
CA LEU A 526 8.11 -17.30 22.98
C LEU A 526 9.03 -16.95 21.81
N THR A 527 8.67 -17.29 20.59
CA THR A 527 9.51 -17.12 19.39
C THR A 527 9.17 -15.87 18.61
N LEU A 528 7.93 -15.38 18.69
CA LEU A 528 7.52 -14.15 18.03
C LEU A 528 8.12 -12.91 18.72
N PRO A 529 8.53 -11.88 17.97
CA PRO A 529 8.87 -10.60 18.56
C PRO A 529 7.68 -10.07 19.36
N THR A 530 7.98 -9.34 20.46
CA THR A 530 6.95 -8.78 21.36
C THR A 530 6.01 -7.87 20.57
N ILE A 531 4.95 -8.44 20.06
CA ILE A 531 3.78 -7.76 19.55
C ILE A 531 2.82 -7.67 20.74
N CYS A 532 1.82 -6.81 20.72
CA CYS A 532 0.75 -6.87 21.71
C CYS A 532 0.29 -8.32 21.78
N SER A 533 0.73 -9.01 22.81
CA SER A 533 0.49 -10.44 22.95
C SER A 533 -0.95 -10.65 23.34
N VAL A 534 -1.62 -11.49 22.60
CA VAL A 534 -2.91 -12.09 22.95
C VAL A 534 -2.81 -12.88 24.26
#